data_5f6344da956863b7968b17b2815a7b8b
#
_entry.id   5f6344da956863b7968b17b2815a7b8b
#
_cell.length_a   1.000
_cell.length_b   1.000
_cell.length_c   1.000
_cell.angle_alpha   90.00
_cell.angle_beta   90.00
_cell.angle_gamma   90.00
#
_symmetry.space_group_name_H-M   'P 1'
#
loop_
_entity.id
_entity.type
_entity.pdbx_description
1 polymer ?
#
loop_
_entity_poly.entity_id
_entity_poly.type
_entity_poly.pdbx_seq_one_letter_code
_entity_poly.pdbx_strand_id
1 'polypeptide(L)'
;YTVSNRVALGLRVEVDGKNGYAGTQTAQDAEELVARAIDNARTVEQTDENPMQTAQEYESVEFPACPLCGLSIQEKIELAKSMEQKAKAADARVFQTPHCVVSTGRMARRLKNTRGLDASVREESGAIALQAAVREDEEIHDGFAVRTGAAALDVDGCVTEAVQKAVACFGAASVRSGKMPVLFDREAASDLLGAFSGMFCADMAQKGLSPLTGKEGQM
;
A
#
# COMPACT_ATOMS: atom_id res chain seq x y z
N TYR A 1 1.92 3.14 20.68
CA TYR A 1 2.65 3.98 19.73
C TYR A 1 3.92 3.27 19.27
N THR A 2 4.11 3.19 17.95
CA THR A 2 5.27 2.54 17.34
C THR A 2 5.93 3.50 16.35
N VAL A 3 7.25 3.61 16.41
CA VAL A 3 8.07 4.30 15.40
C VAL A 3 9.02 3.30 14.80
N SER A 4 9.12 3.31 13.49
CA SER A 4 10.09 2.52 12.74
C SER A 4 10.84 3.44 11.80
N ASN A 5 12.17 3.32 11.81
CA ASN A 5 13.03 3.96 10.82
C ASN A 5 13.87 2.87 10.16
N ARG A 6 13.83 2.82 8.84
CA ARG A 6 14.57 1.83 8.06
C ARG A 6 15.33 2.52 6.95
N VAL A 7 16.61 2.22 6.86
CA VAL A 7 17.45 2.57 5.72
C VAL A 7 17.82 1.27 5.02
N ALA A 8 17.73 1.24 3.71
CA ALA A 8 18.14 0.11 2.91
C ALA A 8 18.90 0.59 1.67
N LEU A 9 19.97 -0.12 1.33
CA LEU A 9 20.74 0.06 0.12
C LEU A 9 20.56 -1.19 -0.75
N GLY A 10 20.05 -1.00 -1.97
CA GLY A 10 19.98 -2.04 -2.99
C GLY A 10 21.00 -1.78 -4.09
N LEU A 11 21.66 -2.81 -4.54
CA LEU A 11 22.59 -2.78 -5.65
C LEU A 11 22.13 -3.75 -6.74
N ARG A 12 22.11 -3.27 -7.98
CA ARG A 12 22.00 -4.08 -9.19
C ARG A 12 23.32 -3.98 -9.95
N VAL A 13 23.85 -5.10 -10.38
CA VAL A 13 24.98 -5.18 -11.30
C VAL A 13 24.61 -5.99 -12.54
N GLU A 14 25.27 -5.69 -13.65
CA GLU A 14 25.18 -6.47 -14.88
C GLU A 14 26.56 -7.08 -15.17
N VAL A 15 26.60 -8.40 -15.29
CA VAL A 15 27.81 -9.17 -15.59
C VAL A 15 27.49 -10.11 -16.75
N ASP A 16 28.15 -9.96 -17.88
CA ASP A 16 27.97 -10.79 -19.09
C ASP A 16 26.47 -10.88 -19.53
N GLY A 17 25.75 -9.73 -19.47
CA GLY A 17 24.34 -9.65 -19.83
C GLY A 17 23.39 -10.24 -18.80
N LYS A 18 23.88 -10.62 -17.63
CA LYS A 18 23.08 -11.15 -16.52
C LYS A 18 22.99 -10.16 -15.37
N ASN A 19 21.83 -10.03 -14.79
CA ASN A 19 21.59 -9.10 -13.67
C ASN A 19 21.71 -9.82 -12.33
N GLY A 20 22.52 -9.26 -11.43
CA GLY A 20 22.60 -9.68 -10.05
C GLY A 20 22.16 -8.57 -9.10
N TYR A 21 21.48 -8.96 -8.04
CA TYR A 21 20.94 -8.04 -7.04
C TYR A 21 21.47 -8.41 -5.66
N ALA A 22 21.80 -7.40 -4.86
CA ALA A 22 22.09 -7.56 -3.44
C ALA A 22 21.53 -6.38 -2.66
N GLY A 23 21.21 -6.60 -1.38
CA GLY A 23 20.71 -5.55 -0.49
C GLY A 23 21.35 -5.61 0.88
N THR A 24 21.45 -4.44 1.54
CA THR A 24 21.93 -4.32 2.90
C THR A 24 21.21 -3.17 3.61
N GLN A 25 21.20 -3.19 4.94
CA GLN A 25 20.76 -2.08 5.79
C GLN A 25 21.93 -1.31 6.40
N THR A 26 23.16 -1.73 6.14
CA THR A 26 24.40 -1.11 6.63
C THR A 26 25.27 -0.66 5.47
N ALA A 27 25.64 0.62 5.44
CA ALA A 27 26.49 1.16 4.40
C ALA A 27 27.96 0.76 4.53
N GLN A 28 28.35 0.09 5.62
CA GLN A 28 29.74 -0.26 5.93
C GLN A 28 30.28 -1.42 5.08
N ASP A 29 29.39 -2.22 4.48
CA ASP A 29 29.73 -3.44 3.76
C ASP A 29 29.60 -3.26 2.24
N ALA A 30 30.01 -2.12 1.70
CA ALA A 30 29.83 -1.81 0.28
C ALA A 30 30.58 -2.79 -0.66
N GLU A 31 31.79 -3.19 -0.29
CA GLU A 31 32.59 -4.16 -1.08
C GLU A 31 31.94 -5.54 -1.06
N GLU A 32 31.47 -6.00 0.08
CA GLU A 32 30.75 -7.26 0.20
C GLU A 32 29.42 -7.21 -0.57
N LEU A 33 28.71 -6.08 -0.52
CA LEU A 33 27.47 -5.91 -1.29
C LEU A 33 27.72 -6.06 -2.80
N VAL A 34 28.81 -5.47 -3.31
CA VAL A 34 29.21 -5.59 -4.72
C VAL A 34 29.57 -7.04 -5.06
N ALA A 35 30.39 -7.69 -4.23
CA ALA A 35 30.78 -9.08 -4.43
C ALA A 35 29.55 -10.00 -4.51
N ARG A 36 28.63 -9.87 -3.55
CA ARG A 36 27.39 -10.64 -3.52
C ARG A 36 26.52 -10.40 -4.76
N ALA A 37 26.39 -9.14 -5.20
CA ALA A 37 25.62 -8.83 -6.40
C ALA A 37 26.24 -9.47 -7.65
N ILE A 38 27.59 -9.46 -7.78
CA ILE A 38 28.31 -10.09 -8.88
C ILE A 38 28.14 -11.62 -8.86
N ASP A 39 28.27 -12.25 -7.69
CA ASP A 39 28.09 -13.68 -7.53
C ASP A 39 26.65 -14.10 -7.86
N ASN A 40 25.66 -13.32 -7.41
CA ASN A 40 24.28 -13.56 -7.79
C ASN A 40 24.06 -13.45 -9.30
N ALA A 41 24.68 -12.48 -10.00
CA ALA A 41 24.59 -12.39 -11.46
C ALA A 41 25.14 -13.65 -12.15
N ARG A 42 26.23 -14.22 -11.63
CA ARG A 42 26.87 -15.44 -12.20
C ARG A 42 26.01 -16.70 -12.04
N THR A 43 25.13 -16.74 -11.03
CA THR A 43 24.22 -17.88 -10.79
C THR A 43 22.97 -17.86 -11.65
N VAL A 44 22.63 -16.73 -12.26
CA VAL A 44 21.46 -16.62 -13.15
C VAL A 44 21.73 -17.33 -14.46
N GLU A 45 20.83 -18.22 -14.89
CA GLU A 45 20.98 -18.95 -16.15
C GLU A 45 20.58 -18.14 -17.37
N GLN A 46 19.59 -17.26 -17.24
CA GLN A 46 19.03 -16.47 -18.34
C GLN A 46 19.59 -15.04 -18.34
N THR A 47 19.85 -14.51 -19.52
CA THR A 47 20.11 -13.08 -19.72
C THR A 47 18.81 -12.30 -19.56
N ASP A 48 18.86 -11.17 -18.84
CA ASP A 48 17.71 -10.27 -18.67
C ASP A 48 17.87 -9.10 -19.65
N GLU A 49 16.89 -8.93 -20.53
CA GLU A 49 16.86 -7.84 -21.52
C GLU A 49 16.45 -6.48 -20.90
N ASN A 50 16.58 -6.30 -19.62
CA ASN A 50 16.25 -5.06 -18.93
C ASN A 50 17.48 -4.16 -18.75
N PRO A 51 17.85 -3.33 -19.74
CA PRO A 51 19.07 -2.53 -19.69
C PRO A 51 18.99 -1.47 -18.58
N MET A 52 20.15 -1.10 -18.03
CA MET A 52 20.22 0.04 -17.12
C MET A 52 19.87 1.33 -17.86
N GLN A 53 19.00 2.12 -17.28
CA GLN A 53 18.61 3.43 -17.82
C GLN A 53 19.80 4.37 -17.84
N THR A 54 19.88 5.17 -18.90
CA THR A 54 20.86 6.25 -19.03
C THR A 54 20.37 7.52 -18.32
N ALA A 55 21.24 8.51 -18.16
CA ALA A 55 20.84 9.83 -17.72
C ALA A 55 19.75 10.40 -18.64
N GLN A 56 18.71 10.94 -18.05
CA GLN A 56 17.60 11.61 -18.71
C GLN A 56 17.23 12.84 -17.89
N GLU A 57 16.66 13.84 -18.55
CA GLU A 57 15.96 14.90 -17.85
C GLU A 57 14.61 14.37 -17.39
N TYR A 58 14.40 14.36 -16.07
CA TYR A 58 13.12 14.00 -15.47
C TYR A 58 12.40 15.28 -15.08
N GLU A 59 11.11 15.34 -15.38
CA GLU A 59 10.26 16.40 -14.83
C GLU A 59 10.29 16.35 -13.30
N SER A 60 10.37 17.52 -12.68
CA SER A 60 10.26 17.63 -11.24
C SER A 60 8.84 17.28 -10.81
N VAL A 61 8.68 16.22 -10.06
CA VAL A 61 7.39 15.84 -9.47
C VAL A 61 7.39 16.30 -8.02
N GLU A 62 6.52 17.26 -7.72
CA GLU A 62 6.26 17.70 -6.36
C GLU A 62 5.13 16.85 -5.75
N PHE A 63 5.45 16.15 -4.68
CA PHE A 63 4.45 15.44 -3.89
C PHE A 63 3.89 16.37 -2.81
N PRO A 64 2.57 16.42 -2.64
CA PRO A 64 1.97 17.26 -1.61
C PRO A 64 2.43 16.81 -0.21
N ALA A 65 2.66 17.79 0.66
CA ALA A 65 2.96 17.51 2.06
C ALA A 65 1.73 16.91 2.76
N CYS A 66 1.94 15.87 3.56
CA CYS A 66 0.88 15.24 4.32
C CYS A 66 0.64 15.98 5.65
N PRO A 67 -0.54 16.58 5.89
CA PRO A 67 -0.82 17.30 7.12
C PRO A 67 -0.62 16.45 8.38
N LEU A 68 -0.94 15.15 8.34
CA LEU A 68 -0.70 14.24 9.46
C LEU A 68 0.78 14.06 9.80
N CYS A 69 1.69 14.22 8.82
CA CYS A 69 3.11 14.16 9.05
C CYS A 69 3.63 15.35 9.87
N GLY A 70 2.93 16.48 9.85
CA GLY A 70 3.24 17.67 10.66
C GLY A 70 2.82 17.55 12.13
N LEU A 71 1.92 16.62 12.45
CA LEU A 71 1.43 16.43 13.81
C LEU A 71 2.49 15.78 14.71
N SER A 72 2.57 16.26 15.94
CA SER A 72 3.32 15.59 17.00
C SER A 72 2.70 14.22 17.34
N ILE A 73 3.45 13.41 18.07
CA ILE A 73 2.97 12.12 18.58
C ILE A 73 1.72 12.30 19.44
N GLN A 74 1.72 13.31 20.31
CA GLN A 74 0.60 13.58 21.21
C GLN A 74 -0.65 13.97 20.43
N GLU A 75 -0.54 14.81 19.40
CA GLU A 75 -1.67 15.20 18.55
C GLU A 75 -2.23 14.01 17.79
N LYS A 76 -1.39 13.08 17.31
CA LYS A 76 -1.87 11.84 16.67
C LYS A 76 -2.60 10.93 17.63
N ILE A 77 -2.14 10.83 18.89
CA ILE A 77 -2.82 10.07 19.95
C ILE A 77 -4.19 10.72 20.26
N GLU A 78 -4.24 12.04 20.40
CA GLU A 78 -5.50 12.74 20.64
C GLU A 78 -6.47 12.61 19.46
N LEU A 79 -5.97 12.63 18.23
CA LEU A 79 -6.78 12.35 17.05
C LEU A 79 -7.41 10.95 17.12
N ALA A 80 -6.61 9.91 17.40
CA ALA A 80 -7.12 8.55 17.54
C ALA A 80 -8.17 8.43 18.66
N LYS A 81 -7.92 9.02 19.82
CA LYS A 81 -8.91 9.08 20.91
C LYS A 81 -10.19 9.79 20.50
N SER A 82 -10.07 10.88 19.76
CA SER A 82 -11.24 11.62 19.28
C SER A 82 -12.08 10.78 18.29
N MET A 83 -11.43 9.99 17.44
CA MET A 83 -12.10 9.06 16.52
C MET A 83 -12.90 8.00 17.29
N GLU A 84 -12.30 7.40 18.33
CA GLU A 84 -12.98 6.44 19.21
C GLU A 84 -14.19 7.07 19.91
N GLN A 85 -14.03 8.28 20.49
CA GLN A 85 -15.11 8.99 21.15
C GLN A 85 -16.27 9.32 20.19
N LYS A 86 -15.94 9.77 18.98
CA LYS A 86 -16.93 10.05 17.95
C LYS A 86 -17.69 8.79 17.52
N ALA A 87 -16.99 7.65 17.38
CA ALA A 87 -17.65 6.38 17.06
C ALA A 87 -18.64 5.95 18.13
N LYS A 88 -18.25 6.03 19.41
CA LYS A 88 -19.14 5.74 20.55
C LYS A 88 -20.31 6.71 20.69
N ALA A 89 -20.13 7.94 20.26
CA ALA A 89 -21.19 8.96 20.27
C ALA A 89 -22.14 8.83 19.06
N ALA A 90 -21.68 8.26 17.95
CA ALA A 90 -22.47 8.12 16.73
C ALA A 90 -23.60 7.09 16.85
N ASP A 91 -23.37 6.00 17.60
CA ASP A 91 -24.41 4.98 17.87
C ASP A 91 -24.14 4.32 19.23
N ALA A 92 -25.19 4.24 20.06
CA ALA A 92 -25.09 3.68 21.41
C ALA A 92 -24.72 2.18 21.45
N ARG A 93 -24.89 1.46 20.34
CA ARG A 93 -24.51 0.05 20.19
C ARG A 93 -23.02 -0.15 19.98
N VAL A 94 -22.24 0.92 19.68
CA VAL A 94 -20.78 0.83 19.58
C VAL A 94 -20.19 0.58 20.97
N PHE A 95 -19.76 -0.64 21.23
CA PHE A 95 -19.17 -1.02 22.51
C PHE A 95 -17.64 -1.03 22.49
N GLN A 96 -17.04 -1.18 21.32
CA GLN A 96 -15.58 -1.25 21.18
C GLN A 96 -15.11 -0.74 19.80
N THR A 97 -13.88 -0.23 19.76
CA THR A 97 -13.16 0.11 18.54
C THR A 97 -11.86 -0.70 18.49
N PRO A 98 -11.92 -1.98 18.04
CA PRO A 98 -10.77 -2.89 18.10
C PRO A 98 -9.57 -2.40 17.30
N HIS A 99 -9.81 -1.61 16.27
CA HIS A 99 -8.78 -1.02 15.45
C HIS A 99 -9.06 0.48 15.24
N CYS A 100 -8.22 1.32 15.82
CA CYS A 100 -8.26 2.76 15.65
C CYS A 100 -6.82 3.26 15.44
N VAL A 101 -6.50 3.65 14.21
CA VAL A 101 -5.12 3.92 13.80
C VAL A 101 -5.00 5.28 13.14
N VAL A 102 -3.96 6.01 13.55
CA VAL A 102 -3.43 7.18 12.84
C VAL A 102 -1.98 6.85 12.48
N SER A 103 -1.67 6.73 11.22
CA SER A 103 -0.33 6.40 10.75
C SER A 103 0.20 7.45 9.78
N THR A 104 1.51 7.61 9.78
CA THR A 104 2.21 8.50 8.85
C THR A 104 3.48 7.84 8.36
N GLY A 105 3.82 8.07 7.11
CA GLY A 105 5.06 7.61 6.50
C GLY A 105 5.79 8.74 5.80
N ARG A 106 7.11 8.68 5.86
CA ARG A 106 8.01 9.51 5.03
C ARG A 106 8.96 8.58 4.33
N MET A 107 9.03 8.68 3.02
CA MET A 107 9.95 7.91 2.21
C MET A 107 10.86 8.85 1.42
N ALA A 108 12.16 8.52 1.40
CA ALA A 108 13.12 9.13 0.50
C ALA A 108 13.83 8.00 -0.26
N ARG A 109 13.87 8.09 -1.57
CA ARG A 109 14.57 7.14 -2.44
C ARG A 109 15.52 7.91 -3.36
N ARG A 110 16.70 7.37 -3.55
CA ARG A 110 17.66 7.85 -4.55
C ARG A 110 18.12 6.68 -5.40
N LEU A 111 18.12 6.85 -6.69
CA LEU A 111 18.62 5.89 -7.67
C LEU A 111 19.80 6.50 -8.41
N LYS A 112 20.93 5.82 -8.40
CA LYS A 112 22.14 6.17 -9.17
C LYS A 112 22.65 4.98 -9.93
N ASN A 113 23.23 5.21 -11.08
CA ASN A 113 23.92 4.16 -11.81
C ASN A 113 25.18 4.68 -12.54
N THR A 114 25.95 3.76 -13.10
CA THR A 114 27.19 4.07 -13.83
C THR A 114 26.94 4.68 -15.22
N ARG A 115 25.69 4.75 -15.70
CA ARG A 115 25.29 5.39 -16.97
C ARG A 115 24.83 6.85 -16.79
N GLY A 116 25.13 7.42 -15.63
CA GLY A 116 24.88 8.84 -15.32
C GLY A 116 23.49 9.16 -14.75
N LEU A 117 22.64 8.14 -14.54
CA LEU A 117 21.37 8.35 -13.85
C LEU A 117 21.62 8.77 -12.40
N ASP A 118 20.98 9.86 -11.96
CA ASP A 118 20.90 10.32 -10.57
C ASP A 118 19.51 10.94 -10.34
N ALA A 119 18.61 10.16 -9.80
CA ALA A 119 17.24 10.57 -9.54
C ALA A 119 16.89 10.36 -8.08
N SER A 120 16.13 11.26 -7.50
CA SER A 120 15.65 11.14 -6.13
C SER A 120 14.19 11.56 -6.01
N VAL A 121 13.49 10.93 -5.09
CA VAL A 121 12.11 11.24 -4.77
C VAL A 121 11.94 11.25 -3.26
N ARG A 122 11.07 12.14 -2.78
CA ARG A 122 10.61 12.18 -1.39
C ARG A 122 9.10 12.29 -1.39
N GLU A 123 8.48 11.50 -0.56
CA GLU A 123 7.02 11.50 -0.43
C GLU A 123 6.62 11.36 1.03
N GLU A 124 5.48 11.95 1.36
CA GLU A 124 4.81 11.80 2.63
C GLU A 124 3.45 11.13 2.40
N SER A 125 3.05 10.31 3.34
CA SER A 125 1.75 9.64 3.32
C SER A 125 1.14 9.61 4.71
N GLY A 126 -0.18 9.62 4.76
CA GLY A 126 -0.94 9.47 5.97
C GLY A 126 -2.08 8.49 5.80
N ALA A 127 -2.47 7.87 6.88
CA ALA A 127 -3.67 7.05 6.93
C ALA A 127 -4.34 7.17 8.29
N ILE A 128 -5.67 7.17 8.27
CA ILE A 128 -6.53 6.93 9.42
C ILE A 128 -7.39 5.73 9.12
N ALA A 129 -7.61 4.89 10.11
CA ALA A 129 -8.49 3.73 10.01
C ALA A 129 -9.25 3.53 11.31
N LEU A 130 -10.51 3.11 11.19
CA LEU A 130 -11.35 2.77 12.32
C LEU A 130 -12.13 1.49 12.03
N GLN A 131 -12.12 0.58 12.99
CA GLN A 131 -13.06 -0.53 13.08
C GLN A 131 -14.00 -0.26 14.25
N ALA A 132 -15.30 -0.20 14.00
CA ALA A 132 -16.32 -0.06 15.01
C ALA A 132 -17.01 -1.42 15.23
N ALA A 133 -17.02 -1.92 16.46
CA ALA A 133 -17.76 -3.11 16.85
C ALA A 133 -19.06 -2.68 17.55
N VAL A 134 -20.18 -3.18 17.06
CA VAL A 134 -21.54 -2.89 17.55
C VAL A 134 -22.18 -4.15 18.12
N ARG A 135 -23.01 -3.98 19.15
CA ARG A 135 -23.76 -5.07 19.77
C ARG A 135 -25.22 -4.68 19.97
N GLU A 136 -26.10 -5.59 19.62
CA GLU A 136 -27.52 -5.51 19.93
C GLU A 136 -27.97 -6.93 20.34
N ASP A 137 -28.38 -7.08 21.59
CA ASP A 137 -28.66 -8.38 22.21
C ASP A 137 -27.49 -9.39 22.06
N GLU A 138 -27.71 -10.51 21.38
CA GLU A 138 -26.73 -11.57 21.11
C GLU A 138 -25.94 -11.32 19.81
N GLU A 139 -26.37 -10.36 18.99
CA GLU A 139 -25.72 -10.08 17.71
C GLU A 139 -24.55 -9.11 17.88
N ILE A 140 -23.43 -9.45 17.27
CA ILE A 140 -22.24 -8.60 17.21
C ILE A 140 -21.82 -8.47 15.75
N HIS A 141 -21.63 -7.25 15.30
CA HIS A 141 -21.14 -6.93 13.98
C HIS A 141 -20.00 -5.92 14.04
N ASP A 142 -19.22 -5.83 12.99
CA ASP A 142 -18.20 -4.80 12.86
C ASP A 142 -18.23 -4.16 11.47
N GLY A 143 -17.72 -2.93 11.42
CA GLY A 143 -17.54 -2.18 10.19
C GLY A 143 -16.20 -1.49 10.19
N PHE A 144 -15.56 -1.46 9.04
CA PHE A 144 -14.24 -0.88 8.86
C PHE A 144 -14.26 0.21 7.81
N ALA A 145 -13.53 1.29 8.08
CA ALA A 145 -13.28 2.35 7.12
C ALA A 145 -11.83 2.83 7.21
N VAL A 146 -11.29 3.23 6.08
CA VAL A 146 -9.95 3.77 5.95
C VAL A 146 -9.93 5.00 5.05
N ARG A 147 -9.06 5.96 5.37
CA ARG A 147 -8.70 7.07 4.50
C ARG A 147 -7.19 7.12 4.39
N THR A 148 -6.68 7.22 3.18
CA THR A 148 -5.25 7.27 2.88
C THR A 148 -4.95 8.41 1.93
N GLY A 149 -3.74 8.94 2.00
CA GLY A 149 -3.26 9.95 1.06
C GLY A 149 -2.35 10.98 1.71
N ALA A 150 -1.96 11.96 0.91
CA ALA A 150 -1.19 13.11 1.34
C ALA A 150 -2.05 14.36 1.59
N ALA A 151 -3.32 14.36 1.20
CA ALA A 151 -4.26 15.46 1.49
C ALA A 151 -4.84 15.37 2.90
N ALA A 152 -5.60 16.39 3.31
CA ALA A 152 -6.38 16.35 4.53
C ALA A 152 -7.38 15.18 4.48
N LEU A 153 -7.35 14.33 5.50
CA LEU A 153 -8.21 13.15 5.56
C LEU A 153 -9.54 13.49 6.24
N ASP A 154 -10.63 12.99 5.65
CA ASP A 154 -11.98 13.12 6.20
C ASP A 154 -12.15 12.17 7.39
N VAL A 155 -11.84 12.70 8.58
CA VAL A 155 -11.93 11.95 9.84
C VAL A 155 -13.39 11.61 10.19
N ASP A 156 -14.28 12.57 10.05
CA ASP A 156 -15.69 12.40 10.42
C ASP A 156 -16.40 11.42 9.48
N GLY A 157 -16.14 11.51 8.18
CA GLY A 157 -16.64 10.55 7.22
C GLY A 157 -16.08 9.14 7.43
N CYS A 158 -14.80 9.01 7.82
CA CYS A 158 -14.22 7.71 8.17
C CYS A 158 -14.93 7.05 9.35
N VAL A 159 -15.15 7.81 10.43
CA VAL A 159 -15.85 7.32 11.62
C VAL A 159 -17.30 6.95 11.30
N THR A 160 -18.01 7.84 10.60
CA THR A 160 -19.41 7.63 10.23
C THR A 160 -19.57 6.37 9.36
N GLU A 161 -18.70 6.21 8.36
CA GLU A 161 -18.75 5.04 7.48
C GLU A 161 -18.49 3.73 8.22
N ALA A 162 -17.49 3.68 9.12
CA ALA A 162 -17.21 2.50 9.92
C ALA A 162 -18.41 2.08 10.78
N VAL A 163 -19.03 3.04 11.47
CA VAL A 163 -20.21 2.79 12.31
C VAL A 163 -21.42 2.37 11.47
N GLN A 164 -21.69 3.04 10.36
CA GLN A 164 -22.80 2.70 9.47
C GLN A 164 -22.68 1.31 8.88
N LYS A 165 -21.47 0.90 8.46
CA LYS A 165 -21.23 -0.45 7.96
C LYS A 165 -21.51 -1.51 9.02
N ALA A 166 -21.08 -1.28 10.26
CA ALA A 166 -21.35 -2.19 11.37
C ALA A 166 -22.85 -2.33 11.65
N VAL A 167 -23.53 -1.19 11.77
CA VAL A 167 -24.97 -1.13 12.09
C VAL A 167 -25.83 -1.73 10.98
N ALA A 168 -25.44 -1.56 9.72
CA ALA A 168 -26.17 -2.11 8.57
C ALA A 168 -26.22 -3.64 8.53
N CYS A 169 -25.39 -4.32 9.31
CA CYS A 169 -25.37 -5.78 9.38
C CYS A 169 -26.47 -6.38 10.28
N PHE A 170 -27.09 -5.58 11.17
CA PHE A 170 -28.17 -6.09 12.02
C PHE A 170 -29.39 -6.50 11.21
N GLY A 171 -29.98 -7.65 11.59
CA GLY A 171 -31.13 -8.22 10.90
C GLY A 171 -30.80 -8.82 9.53
N ALA A 172 -29.53 -8.98 9.17
CA ALA A 172 -29.13 -9.64 7.93
C ALA A 172 -29.56 -11.11 7.95
N ALA A 173 -30.15 -11.57 6.86
CA ALA A 173 -30.60 -12.94 6.70
C ALA A 173 -29.95 -13.62 5.47
N SER A 174 -29.88 -14.94 5.51
CA SER A 174 -29.38 -15.73 4.37
C SER A 174 -30.29 -15.57 3.14
N VAL A 175 -29.69 -15.32 2.00
CA VAL A 175 -30.39 -15.28 0.70
C VAL A 175 -30.44 -16.67 0.10
N ARG A 176 -31.54 -16.99 -0.60
CA ARG A 176 -31.64 -18.25 -1.32
C ARG A 176 -30.59 -18.36 -2.42
N SER A 177 -29.98 -19.52 -2.55
CA SER A 177 -29.07 -19.79 -3.67
C SER A 177 -29.82 -19.66 -5.00
N GLY A 178 -29.25 -18.96 -5.95
CA GLY A 178 -29.87 -18.73 -7.26
C GLY A 178 -28.98 -17.89 -8.18
N LYS A 179 -29.42 -17.72 -9.41
CA LYS A 179 -28.82 -16.76 -10.35
C LYS A 179 -29.53 -15.43 -10.17
N MET A 180 -28.78 -14.39 -9.84
CA MET A 180 -29.32 -13.06 -9.65
C MET A 180 -28.30 -11.99 -10.08
N PRO A 181 -28.74 -10.80 -10.48
CA PRO A 181 -27.83 -9.67 -10.65
C PRO A 181 -27.14 -9.33 -9.32
N VAL A 182 -25.83 -9.04 -9.39
CA VAL A 182 -25.03 -8.65 -8.22
C VAL A 182 -24.47 -7.26 -8.47
N LEU A 183 -24.70 -6.35 -7.55
CA LEU A 183 -24.08 -5.04 -7.54
C LEU A 183 -22.93 -5.06 -6.51
N PHE A 184 -21.72 -4.88 -7.00
CA PHE A 184 -20.56 -4.71 -6.15
C PHE A 184 -20.44 -3.24 -5.74
N ASP A 185 -20.24 -2.98 -4.46
CA ASP A 185 -19.84 -1.66 -4.02
C ASP A 185 -18.40 -1.35 -4.45
N ARG A 186 -17.93 -0.12 -4.18
CA ARG A 186 -16.60 0.33 -4.62
C ARG A 186 -15.46 -0.50 -4.02
N GLU A 187 -15.59 -0.99 -2.78
CA GLU A 187 -14.56 -1.77 -2.11
C GLU A 187 -14.52 -3.20 -2.66
N ALA A 188 -15.66 -3.88 -2.69
CA ALA A 188 -15.77 -5.22 -3.24
C ALA A 188 -15.40 -5.26 -4.73
N ALA A 189 -15.73 -4.21 -5.51
CA ALA A 189 -15.31 -4.08 -6.90
C ALA A 189 -13.80 -3.89 -7.03
N SER A 190 -13.20 -3.07 -6.16
CA SER A 190 -11.74 -2.85 -6.13
C SER A 190 -11.00 -4.13 -5.78
N ASP A 191 -11.46 -4.87 -4.78
CA ASP A 191 -10.85 -6.13 -4.35
C ASP A 191 -10.96 -7.20 -5.45
N LEU A 192 -12.12 -7.28 -6.10
CA LEU A 192 -12.33 -8.17 -7.23
C LEU A 192 -11.37 -7.86 -8.39
N LEU A 193 -11.26 -6.59 -8.78
CA LEU A 193 -10.32 -6.17 -9.82
C LEU A 193 -8.87 -6.35 -9.38
N GLY A 194 -8.56 -6.08 -8.11
CA GLY A 194 -7.25 -6.30 -7.51
C GLY A 194 -6.79 -7.74 -7.59
N ALA A 195 -7.69 -8.69 -7.35
CA ALA A 195 -7.39 -10.12 -7.45
C ALA A 195 -6.94 -10.54 -8.87
N PHE A 196 -7.42 -9.83 -9.89
CA PHE A 196 -7.08 -10.09 -11.30
C PHE A 196 -6.01 -9.14 -11.85
N SER A 197 -5.51 -8.19 -11.07
CA SER A 197 -4.58 -7.16 -11.54
C SER A 197 -3.30 -7.72 -12.17
N GLY A 198 -2.79 -8.84 -11.65
CA GLY A 198 -1.63 -9.53 -12.21
C GLY A 198 -1.80 -9.98 -13.67
N MET A 199 -3.03 -10.23 -14.13
CA MET A 199 -3.29 -10.60 -15.52
C MET A 199 -2.95 -9.47 -16.51
N PHE A 200 -3.01 -8.23 -16.06
CA PHE A 200 -2.76 -7.03 -16.86
C PHE A 200 -1.31 -6.55 -16.79
N CYS A 201 -0.45 -7.23 -16.03
CA CYS A 201 0.96 -6.90 -15.96
C CYS A 201 1.68 -7.38 -17.23
N ALA A 202 2.38 -6.46 -17.90
CA ALA A 202 3.07 -6.75 -19.14
C ALA A 202 4.15 -7.84 -19.00
N ASP A 203 4.88 -7.87 -17.88
CA ASP A 203 5.89 -8.89 -17.59
C ASP A 203 5.28 -10.30 -17.46
N MET A 204 4.08 -10.40 -16.89
CA MET A 204 3.36 -11.69 -16.81
C MET A 204 2.93 -12.16 -18.19
N ALA A 205 2.49 -11.25 -19.07
CA ALA A 205 2.14 -11.56 -20.45
C ALA A 205 3.39 -12.01 -21.24
N GLN A 206 4.51 -11.31 -21.12
CA GLN A 206 5.78 -11.65 -21.77
C GLN A 206 6.34 -12.99 -21.31
N LYS A 207 6.17 -13.34 -20.05
CA LYS A 207 6.57 -14.65 -19.49
C LYS A 207 5.58 -15.79 -19.81
N GLY A 208 4.51 -15.54 -20.53
CA GLY A 208 3.50 -16.54 -20.85
C GLY A 208 2.63 -16.95 -19.66
N LEU A 209 2.63 -16.16 -18.56
CA LEU A 209 1.91 -16.44 -17.32
C LEU A 209 0.57 -15.71 -17.22
N SER A 210 0.17 -14.98 -18.27
CA SER A 210 -1.10 -14.27 -18.33
C SER A 210 -2.00 -14.85 -19.43
N PRO A 211 -3.31 -14.94 -19.23
CA PRO A 211 -4.27 -15.28 -20.29
C PRO A 211 -4.34 -14.25 -21.41
N LEU A 212 -3.67 -13.09 -21.23
CA LEU A 212 -3.54 -12.01 -22.21
C LEU A 212 -2.26 -12.11 -23.06
N THR A 213 -1.44 -13.15 -22.86
CA THR A 213 -0.23 -13.40 -23.66
C THR A 213 -0.58 -13.45 -25.15
N GLY A 214 0.13 -12.66 -25.97
CA GLY A 214 -0.07 -12.57 -27.41
C GLY A 214 -1.37 -11.87 -27.84
N LYS A 215 -2.01 -11.14 -26.93
CA LYS A 215 -3.23 -10.35 -27.21
C LYS A 215 -2.99 -8.85 -27.13
N GLU A 216 -1.73 -8.42 -27.18
CA GLU A 216 -1.37 -7.01 -27.16
C GLU A 216 -2.03 -6.28 -28.35
N GLY A 217 -2.71 -5.17 -28.07
CA GLY A 217 -3.43 -4.39 -29.10
C GLY A 217 -4.75 -5.01 -29.59
N GLN A 218 -5.21 -6.12 -29.05
CA GLN A 218 -6.52 -6.67 -29.30
C GLN A 218 -7.54 -6.09 -28.31
N MET A 219 -8.66 -5.56 -28.82
CA MET A 219 -9.82 -5.16 -28.01
C MET A 219 -10.86 -6.25 -27.98
#